data_f7df496ea9931be46398615f981a27fa
#
_entry.id   f7df496ea9931be46398615f981a27fa
#
_cell.length_a   1.000
_cell.length_b   1.000
_cell.length_c   1.000
_cell.angle_alpha   90.00
_cell.angle_beta   90.00
_cell.angle_gamma   90.00
#
_symmetry.space_group_name_H-M   'P 1'
#
loop_
_entity.id
_entity.type
_entity.pdbx_description
1 polymer ?
#
loop_
_entity_poly.entity_id
_entity_poly.type
_entity_poly.pdbx_seq_one_letter_code
_entity_poly.pdbx_strand_id
1 'polypeptide(L)'
;REVLEAARTKPFGFMSFQPGPGVGGHCIPVDPSYLAHVAEGAGVPATFIRYANEVNLGMPAYVVSRVAGDIGSLKGKKVVVVGIAYKANVKDTREAPAALVISELQKLGAEVSWHDPVVKTWNGQSSCDLKGFDVAIVVTKHDVVSESDIKACAPYVFDCTGSIKGVAGL
;
A
#
# COMPACT_ATOMS: atom_id res chain seq x y z
N ARG A 1 -1.30 -3.75 -15.40
CA ARG A 1 -0.30 -2.71 -15.75
C ARG A 1 -0.17 -2.55 -17.26
N GLU A 2 -0.11 -3.60 -18.04
CA GLU A 2 -0.06 -3.56 -19.52
C GLU A 2 -1.20 -2.72 -20.14
N VAL A 3 -2.41 -2.86 -19.63
CA VAL A 3 -3.57 -2.04 -20.07
C VAL A 3 -3.33 -0.55 -19.81
N LEU A 4 -2.74 -0.20 -18.67
CA LEU A 4 -2.42 1.19 -18.33
C LEU A 4 -1.31 1.75 -19.22
N GLU A 5 -0.28 0.96 -19.55
CA GLU A 5 0.78 1.36 -20.46
C GLU A 5 0.20 1.60 -21.87
N ALA A 6 -0.67 0.72 -22.34
CA ALA A 6 -1.37 0.92 -23.62
C ALA A 6 -2.24 2.19 -23.59
N ALA A 7 -3.00 2.43 -22.51
CA ALA A 7 -3.83 3.62 -22.37
C ALA A 7 -3.02 4.93 -22.28
N ARG A 8 -1.81 4.91 -21.72
CA ARG A 8 -0.90 6.06 -21.64
C ARG A 8 -0.42 6.57 -23.00
N THR A 9 -0.53 5.75 -24.05
CA THR A 9 -0.20 6.20 -25.42
C THR A 9 -1.16 7.24 -25.94
N LYS A 10 -2.32 7.43 -25.30
CA LYS A 10 -3.26 8.50 -25.65
C LYS A 10 -2.62 9.87 -25.36
N PRO A 11 -2.55 10.77 -26.36
CA PRO A 11 -1.76 12.00 -26.26
C PRO A 11 -2.36 13.06 -25.35
N PHE A 12 -3.63 12.95 -24.97
CA PHE A 12 -4.31 13.91 -24.09
C PHE A 12 -5.54 13.30 -23.39
N GLY A 13 -5.97 13.93 -22.31
CA GLY A 13 -7.21 13.59 -21.61
C GLY A 13 -7.19 12.23 -20.90
N PHE A 14 -6.00 11.65 -20.69
CA PHE A 14 -5.82 10.44 -19.91
C PHE A 14 -4.77 10.67 -18.82
N MET A 15 -5.18 10.46 -17.56
CA MET A 15 -4.28 10.48 -16.40
C MET A 15 -4.08 9.06 -15.91
N SER A 16 -2.85 8.55 -16.00
CA SER A 16 -2.53 7.19 -15.62
C SER A 16 -2.33 7.08 -14.11
N PHE A 17 -3.14 6.23 -13.48
CA PHE A 17 -2.96 5.84 -12.08
C PHE A 17 -2.57 4.37 -12.00
N GLN A 18 -1.53 4.07 -11.24
CA GLN A 18 -1.10 2.69 -11.03
C GLN A 18 -1.89 2.04 -9.88
N PRO A 19 -2.16 0.73 -9.96
CA PRO A 19 -2.68 -0.03 -8.82
C PRO A 19 -1.77 0.10 -7.61
N GLY A 20 -2.37 0.15 -6.43
CA GLY A 20 -1.66 0.24 -5.15
C GLY A 20 -2.48 -0.36 -4.01
N PRO A 21 -1.94 -0.40 -2.80
CA PRO A 21 -2.59 -1.00 -1.62
C PRO A 21 -3.67 -0.10 -1.01
N GLY A 22 -4.00 0.98 -1.67
CA GLY A 22 -4.93 2.02 -1.28
C GLY A 22 -4.35 3.40 -1.51
N VAL A 23 -5.19 4.42 -1.42
CA VAL A 23 -4.82 5.84 -1.54
C VAL A 23 -4.72 6.43 -0.15
N GLY A 24 -3.58 7.05 0.15
CA GLY A 24 -3.35 7.78 1.39
C GLY A 24 -3.25 9.29 1.15
N GLY A 25 -2.82 10.02 2.17
CA GLY A 25 -2.74 11.47 2.17
C GLY A 25 -3.98 12.11 2.78
N HIS A 26 -4.25 13.37 2.46
CA HIS A 26 -5.35 14.11 3.07
C HIS A 26 -6.54 14.31 2.11
N CYS A 27 -6.32 14.94 0.96
CA CYS A 27 -7.43 15.36 0.10
C CYS A 27 -8.15 14.19 -0.57
N ILE A 28 -7.41 13.28 -1.24
CA ILE A 28 -8.01 12.23 -2.06
C ILE A 28 -8.86 11.24 -1.24
N PRO A 29 -8.45 10.75 -0.06
CA PRO A 29 -9.30 9.85 0.74
C PRO A 29 -10.40 10.57 1.50
N VAL A 30 -10.29 11.89 1.75
CA VAL A 30 -11.17 12.63 2.67
C VAL A 30 -12.20 13.50 1.94
N ASP A 31 -11.78 14.35 0.99
CA ASP A 31 -12.67 15.33 0.36
C ASP A 31 -13.86 14.71 -0.39
N PRO A 32 -13.72 13.56 -1.08
CA PRO A 32 -14.87 12.89 -1.68
C PRO A 32 -15.94 12.47 -0.67
N SER A 33 -15.54 12.13 0.58
CA SER A 33 -16.48 11.77 1.63
C SER A 33 -17.27 12.99 2.11
N TYR A 34 -16.66 14.18 2.18
CA TYR A 34 -17.38 15.44 2.44
C TYR A 34 -18.38 15.74 1.34
N LEU A 35 -17.97 15.61 0.07
CA LEU A 35 -18.88 15.82 -1.06
C LEU A 35 -20.07 14.84 -1.01
N ALA A 36 -19.81 13.56 -0.72
CA ALA A 36 -20.85 12.55 -0.58
C ALA A 36 -21.85 12.93 0.54
N HIS A 37 -21.34 13.37 1.69
CA HIS A 37 -22.18 13.77 2.83
C HIS A 37 -23.08 14.97 2.47
N VAL A 38 -22.52 16.00 1.83
CA VAL A 38 -23.30 17.20 1.43
C VAL A 38 -24.34 16.84 0.36
N ALA A 39 -23.96 16.05 -0.66
CA ALA A 39 -24.87 15.65 -1.72
C ALA A 39 -26.06 14.85 -1.19
N GLU A 40 -25.82 13.92 -0.27
CA GLU A 40 -26.86 13.11 0.36
C GLU A 40 -27.77 13.95 1.26
N GLY A 41 -27.24 14.92 1.97
CA GLY A 41 -28.03 15.91 2.72
C GLY A 41 -28.98 16.74 1.82
N ALA A 42 -28.60 16.91 0.55
CA ALA A 42 -29.42 17.54 -0.47
C ALA A 42 -30.33 16.53 -1.23
N GLY A 43 -30.40 15.27 -0.81
CA GLY A 43 -31.22 14.23 -1.46
C GLY A 43 -30.61 13.62 -2.71
N VAL A 44 -29.33 13.86 -3.01
CA VAL A 44 -28.62 13.32 -4.19
C VAL A 44 -27.71 12.16 -3.73
N PRO A 45 -27.99 10.90 -4.13
CA PRO A 45 -27.17 9.78 -3.73
C PRO A 45 -25.76 9.82 -4.37
N ALA A 46 -24.71 9.69 -3.52
CA ALA A 46 -23.31 9.70 -3.94
C ALA A 46 -22.73 8.27 -4.03
N THR A 47 -23.45 7.34 -4.66
CA THR A 47 -23.17 5.91 -4.67
C THR A 47 -21.76 5.58 -5.19
N PHE A 48 -21.33 6.19 -6.29
CA PHE A 48 -19.99 5.94 -6.84
C PHE A 48 -18.86 6.36 -5.92
N ILE A 49 -19.02 7.51 -5.24
CA ILE A 49 -18.01 8.00 -4.29
C ILE A 49 -17.88 7.02 -3.11
N ARG A 50 -19.03 6.59 -2.56
CA ARG A 50 -19.03 5.62 -1.46
C ARG A 50 -18.40 4.30 -1.85
N TYR A 51 -18.81 3.75 -3.00
CA TYR A 51 -18.28 2.48 -3.49
C TYR A 51 -16.77 2.55 -3.79
N ALA A 52 -16.31 3.63 -4.42
CA ALA A 52 -14.89 3.83 -4.67
C ALA A 52 -14.08 3.88 -3.36
N ASN A 53 -14.61 4.56 -2.33
CA ASN A 53 -13.96 4.60 -1.01
C ASN A 53 -13.95 3.22 -0.33
N GLU A 54 -15.06 2.47 -0.38
CA GLU A 54 -15.14 1.11 0.15
C GLU A 54 -14.12 0.18 -0.50
N VAL A 55 -14.03 0.19 -1.85
CA VAL A 55 -13.02 -0.59 -2.59
C VAL A 55 -11.61 -0.18 -2.17
N ASN A 56 -11.34 1.12 -2.07
CA ASN A 56 -10.04 1.63 -1.65
C ASN A 56 -9.64 1.15 -0.24
N LEU A 57 -10.57 1.23 0.71
CA LEU A 57 -10.34 0.77 2.08
C LEU A 57 -10.21 -0.77 2.18
N GLY A 58 -10.76 -1.51 1.24
CA GLY A 58 -10.62 -2.96 1.14
C GLY A 58 -9.28 -3.43 0.56
N MET A 59 -8.51 -2.55 -0.11
CA MET A 59 -7.27 -2.93 -0.78
C MET A 59 -6.18 -3.49 0.14
N PRO A 60 -5.96 -2.98 1.37
CA PRO A 60 -4.99 -3.58 2.28
C PRO A 60 -5.30 -5.04 2.61
N ALA A 61 -6.56 -5.37 2.90
CA ALA A 61 -6.99 -6.75 3.15
C ALA A 61 -6.82 -7.62 1.90
N TYR A 62 -7.12 -7.10 0.72
CA TYR A 62 -6.88 -7.78 -0.55
C TYR A 62 -5.40 -8.10 -0.76
N VAL A 63 -4.50 -7.15 -0.53
CA VAL A 63 -3.04 -7.36 -0.61
C VAL A 63 -2.60 -8.50 0.32
N VAL A 64 -3.03 -8.45 1.58
CA VAL A 64 -2.67 -9.48 2.57
C VAL A 64 -3.25 -10.85 2.20
N SER A 65 -4.47 -10.90 1.66
CA SER A 65 -5.07 -12.15 1.17
C SER A 65 -4.31 -12.75 -0.02
N ARG A 66 -3.80 -11.90 -0.93
CA ARG A 66 -2.96 -12.34 -2.06
C ARG A 66 -1.66 -12.95 -1.55
N VAL A 67 -0.96 -12.28 -0.62
CA VAL A 67 0.25 -12.81 0.01
C VAL A 67 -0.01 -14.14 0.71
N ALA A 68 -1.09 -14.23 1.49
CA ALA A 68 -1.48 -15.47 2.15
C ALA A 68 -1.83 -16.58 1.16
N GLY A 69 -2.44 -16.25 0.02
CA GLY A 69 -2.71 -17.20 -1.06
C GLY A 69 -1.45 -17.79 -1.68
N ASP A 70 -0.41 -16.97 -1.84
CA ASP A 70 0.85 -17.40 -2.46
C ASP A 70 1.73 -18.24 -1.52
N ILE A 71 1.77 -17.90 -0.22
CA ILE A 71 2.71 -18.53 0.74
C ILE A 71 2.03 -19.39 1.81
N GLY A 72 0.71 -19.42 1.86
CA GLY A 72 -0.07 -20.12 2.90
C GLY A 72 -0.18 -19.32 4.19
N SER A 73 -0.02 -19.97 5.34
CA SER A 73 -0.20 -19.33 6.65
C SER A 73 0.84 -18.24 6.94
N LEU A 74 0.36 -17.09 7.38
CA LEU A 74 1.18 -15.98 7.88
C LEU A 74 1.46 -16.05 9.39
N LYS A 75 0.82 -16.98 10.12
CA LYS A 75 0.98 -17.12 11.56
C LYS A 75 2.44 -17.43 11.94
N GLY A 76 3.02 -16.57 12.78
CA GLY A 76 4.41 -16.67 13.24
C GLY A 76 5.46 -16.32 12.17
N LYS A 77 5.06 -15.87 10.98
CA LYS A 77 5.97 -15.38 9.96
C LYS A 77 6.48 -13.99 10.30
N LYS A 78 7.79 -13.77 10.11
CA LYS A 78 8.42 -12.44 10.22
C LYS A 78 8.18 -11.67 8.93
N VAL A 79 7.34 -10.64 9.00
CA VAL A 79 6.95 -9.84 7.84
C VAL A 79 7.49 -8.42 7.99
N VAL A 80 8.15 -7.90 6.97
CA VAL A 80 8.50 -6.48 6.89
C VAL A 80 7.60 -5.75 5.90
N VAL A 81 7.01 -4.64 6.37
CA VAL A 81 6.31 -3.68 5.50
C VAL A 81 7.30 -2.57 5.12
N VAL A 82 7.58 -2.44 3.82
CA VAL A 82 8.53 -1.46 3.29
C VAL A 82 7.78 -0.22 2.82
N GLY A 83 8.09 0.92 3.47
CA GLY A 83 7.44 2.21 3.24
C GLY A 83 6.13 2.37 3.99
N ILE A 84 6.14 3.21 5.02
CA ILE A 84 4.95 3.58 5.80
C ILE A 84 4.42 4.98 5.47
N ALA A 85 5.16 5.76 4.68
CA ALA A 85 4.67 7.01 4.13
C ALA A 85 3.57 6.76 3.09
N TYR A 86 2.62 7.69 2.95
CA TYR A 86 1.57 7.55 1.95
C TYR A 86 2.07 7.73 0.50
N LYS A 87 3.24 8.35 0.32
CA LYS A 87 3.85 8.61 -0.99
C LYS A 87 5.38 8.50 -0.90
N ALA A 88 6.00 8.10 -2.01
CA ALA A 88 7.46 8.04 -2.12
C ALA A 88 8.13 9.39 -1.85
N ASN A 89 9.25 9.36 -1.14
CA ASN A 89 10.13 10.50 -0.86
C ASN A 89 9.50 11.64 -0.02
N VAL A 90 8.42 11.36 0.70
CA VAL A 90 7.82 12.30 1.65
C VAL A 90 7.75 11.69 3.06
N LYS A 91 7.88 12.53 4.08
CA LYS A 91 7.77 12.14 5.48
C LYS A 91 6.35 12.40 6.01
N ASP A 92 5.36 11.78 5.38
CA ASP A 92 3.97 11.94 5.79
C ASP A 92 3.27 10.58 5.78
N THR A 93 2.70 10.23 6.92
CA THR A 93 2.04 8.93 7.16
C THR A 93 0.53 9.05 7.32
N ARG A 94 -0.05 10.25 7.08
CA ARG A 94 -1.50 10.45 7.22
C ARG A 94 -2.26 9.57 6.24
N GLU A 95 -3.25 8.86 6.77
CA GLU A 95 -4.10 7.93 5.98
C GLU A 95 -3.29 6.94 5.10
N ALA A 96 -2.02 6.65 5.49
CA ALA A 96 -1.18 5.76 4.71
C ALA A 96 -1.71 4.32 4.74
N PRO A 97 -1.89 3.66 3.59
CA PRO A 97 -2.38 2.28 3.51
C PRO A 97 -1.55 1.27 4.30
N ALA A 98 -0.28 1.57 4.53
CA ALA A 98 0.65 0.72 5.28
C ALA A 98 0.14 0.38 6.70
N ALA A 99 -0.51 1.34 7.37
CA ALA A 99 -1.09 1.11 8.69
C ALA A 99 -2.15 -0.01 8.68
N LEU A 100 -3.02 0.00 7.66
CA LEU A 100 -4.04 -1.02 7.47
C LEU A 100 -3.44 -2.36 7.04
N VAL A 101 -2.43 -2.36 6.16
CA VAL A 101 -1.69 -3.59 5.79
C VAL A 101 -1.05 -4.23 7.02
N ILE A 102 -0.39 -3.46 7.89
CA ILE A 102 0.19 -3.94 9.16
C ILE A 102 -0.90 -4.55 10.04
N SER A 103 -2.02 -3.87 10.20
CA SER A 103 -3.16 -4.35 11.01
C SER A 103 -3.71 -5.69 10.47
N GLU A 104 -3.91 -5.82 9.16
CA GLU A 104 -4.40 -7.07 8.55
C GLU A 104 -3.42 -8.23 8.72
N LEU A 105 -2.11 -7.98 8.59
CA LEU A 105 -1.07 -8.99 8.84
C LEU A 105 -1.06 -9.46 10.29
N GLN A 106 -1.19 -8.53 11.24
CA GLN A 106 -1.26 -8.85 12.67
C GLN A 106 -2.49 -9.68 13.03
N LYS A 107 -3.65 -9.41 12.42
CA LYS A 107 -4.87 -10.24 12.58
C LYS A 107 -4.66 -11.69 12.16
N LEU A 108 -3.79 -11.95 11.19
CA LEU A 108 -3.41 -13.29 10.74
C LEU A 108 -2.26 -13.90 11.56
N GLY A 109 -1.82 -13.23 12.62
CA GLY A 109 -0.80 -13.72 13.55
C GLY A 109 0.64 -13.59 13.03
N ALA A 110 0.91 -12.70 12.07
CA ALA A 110 2.26 -12.39 11.62
C ALA A 110 3.02 -11.53 12.66
N GLU A 111 4.34 -11.72 12.73
CA GLU A 111 5.26 -10.85 13.46
C GLU A 111 5.70 -9.71 12.53
N VAL A 112 5.05 -8.55 12.67
CA VAL A 112 5.20 -7.45 11.71
C VAL A 112 6.19 -6.41 12.21
N SER A 113 7.18 -6.11 11.37
CA SER A 113 8.08 -4.94 11.47
C SER A 113 7.88 -4.04 10.25
N TRP A 114 8.44 -2.84 10.31
CA TRP A 114 8.39 -1.93 9.17
C TRP A 114 9.74 -1.24 8.93
N HIS A 115 10.01 -0.94 7.66
CA HIS A 115 11.20 -0.23 7.22
C HIS A 115 10.83 1.01 6.42
N ASP A 116 11.28 2.18 6.87
CA ASP A 116 11.11 3.45 6.14
C ASP A 116 12.23 4.43 6.55
N PRO A 117 13.26 4.62 5.70
CA PRO A 117 14.40 5.48 6.04
C PRO A 117 14.08 6.97 6.01
N VAL A 118 12.94 7.36 5.40
CA VAL A 118 12.49 8.75 5.32
C VAL A 118 11.69 9.12 6.57
N VAL A 119 10.77 8.27 7.00
CA VAL A 119 9.94 8.50 8.20
C VAL A 119 10.74 8.26 9.47
N LYS A 120 11.57 7.22 9.52
CA LYS A 120 12.46 6.82 10.62
C LYS A 120 11.77 6.39 11.90
N THR A 121 10.72 7.09 12.34
CA THR A 121 9.99 6.80 13.58
C THR A 121 8.50 6.96 13.35
N TRP A 122 7.70 5.98 13.75
CA TRP A 122 6.25 5.96 13.62
C TRP A 122 5.62 5.20 14.79
N ASN A 123 4.59 5.77 15.43
CA ASN A 123 3.91 5.22 16.60
C ASN A 123 4.87 4.77 17.73
N GLY A 124 5.92 5.57 17.99
CA GLY A 124 6.91 5.30 19.03
C GLY A 124 7.92 4.20 18.70
N GLN A 125 7.85 3.60 17.51
CA GLN A 125 8.79 2.58 17.04
C GLN A 125 9.73 3.17 15.98
N SER A 126 10.96 2.64 15.93
CA SER A 126 11.95 3.01 14.91
C SER A 126 11.86 2.07 13.71
N SER A 127 12.23 2.60 12.53
CA SER A 127 12.42 1.81 11.32
C SER A 127 13.45 0.69 11.57
N CYS A 128 13.13 -0.53 11.17
CA CYS A 128 14.06 -1.67 11.29
C CYS A 128 15.00 -1.76 10.08
N ASP A 129 16.05 -2.56 10.21
CA ASP A 129 16.90 -2.94 9.07
C ASP A 129 16.23 -4.00 8.21
N LEU A 130 16.55 -4.01 6.91
CA LEU A 130 16.04 -5.00 5.96
C LEU A 130 16.88 -6.29 6.02
N LYS A 131 16.65 -7.12 7.05
CA LYS A 131 17.35 -8.40 7.21
C LYS A 131 16.51 -9.44 7.97
N GLY A 132 16.50 -10.67 7.44
CA GLY A 132 16.04 -11.86 8.19
C GLY A 132 14.52 -11.95 8.32
N PHE A 133 13.78 -11.53 7.31
CA PHE A 133 12.34 -11.69 7.21
C PHE A 133 11.97 -12.91 6.37
N ASP A 134 10.78 -13.44 6.59
CA ASP A 134 10.18 -14.47 5.72
C ASP A 134 9.49 -13.84 4.51
N VAL A 135 8.94 -12.64 4.70
CA VAL A 135 8.10 -11.92 3.73
C VAL A 135 8.43 -10.45 3.77
N ALA A 136 8.55 -9.82 2.59
CA ALA A 136 8.58 -8.37 2.44
C ALA A 136 7.37 -7.90 1.61
N ILE A 137 6.63 -6.91 2.11
CA ILE A 137 5.52 -6.27 1.39
C ILE A 137 5.89 -4.81 1.15
N VAL A 138 6.05 -4.44 -0.12
CA VAL A 138 6.41 -3.07 -0.51
C VAL A 138 5.12 -2.28 -0.74
N VAL A 139 4.84 -1.38 0.18
CA VAL A 139 3.66 -0.48 0.14
C VAL A 139 4.03 0.85 -0.50
N THR A 140 5.16 1.42 -0.10
CA THR A 140 5.70 2.65 -0.68
C THR A 140 7.20 2.49 -0.87
N LYS A 141 7.69 2.63 -2.10
CA LYS A 141 9.12 2.54 -2.40
C LYS A 141 9.73 3.94 -2.50
N HIS A 142 10.56 4.29 -1.52
CA HIS A 142 11.41 5.48 -1.58
C HIS A 142 12.62 5.23 -2.49
N ASP A 143 13.11 6.27 -3.18
CA ASP A 143 14.26 6.15 -4.10
C ASP A 143 15.55 5.73 -3.37
N VAL A 144 15.67 6.09 -2.09
CA VAL A 144 16.81 5.72 -1.24
C VAL A 144 16.82 4.25 -0.81
N VAL A 145 15.75 3.49 -1.07
CA VAL A 145 15.68 2.05 -0.77
C VAL A 145 15.98 1.27 -2.05
N SER A 146 17.06 0.51 -2.05
CA SER A 146 17.47 -0.23 -3.24
C SER A 146 16.58 -1.47 -3.47
N GLU A 147 16.35 -1.81 -4.72
CA GLU A 147 15.64 -3.02 -5.13
C GLU A 147 16.38 -4.29 -4.66
N SER A 148 17.72 -4.27 -4.71
CA SER A 148 18.56 -5.37 -4.26
C SER A 148 18.41 -5.66 -2.78
N ASP A 149 18.35 -4.61 -1.93
CA ASP A 149 18.20 -4.78 -0.48
C ASP A 149 16.83 -5.35 -0.13
N ILE A 150 15.78 -4.89 -0.82
CA ILE A 150 14.43 -5.45 -0.65
C ILE A 150 14.41 -6.93 -1.04
N LYS A 151 14.97 -7.29 -2.19
CA LYS A 151 15.02 -8.70 -2.64
C LYS A 151 15.86 -9.59 -1.73
N ALA A 152 16.91 -9.05 -1.14
CA ALA A 152 17.79 -9.80 -0.25
C ALA A 152 17.22 -9.96 1.17
N CYS A 153 16.25 -9.14 1.59
CA CYS A 153 15.75 -9.15 2.96
C CYS A 153 14.80 -10.31 3.29
N ALA A 154 14.15 -10.88 2.26
CA ALA A 154 13.17 -11.95 2.42
C ALA A 154 13.12 -12.86 1.17
N PRO A 155 12.87 -14.17 1.32
CA PRO A 155 12.72 -15.10 0.19
C PRO A 155 11.44 -14.84 -0.63
N TYR A 156 10.42 -14.21 -0.06
CA TYR A 156 9.21 -13.81 -0.76
C TYR A 156 9.00 -12.30 -0.64
N VAL A 157 8.85 -11.65 -1.80
CA VAL A 157 8.59 -10.21 -1.92
C VAL A 157 7.31 -9.97 -2.70
N PHE A 158 6.40 -9.18 -2.12
CA PHE A 158 5.18 -8.70 -2.79
C PHE A 158 5.28 -7.18 -2.98
N ASP A 159 5.28 -6.73 -4.23
CA ASP A 159 5.39 -5.31 -4.55
C ASP A 159 4.04 -4.72 -4.97
N CYS A 160 3.44 -3.90 -4.10
CA CYS A 160 2.22 -3.17 -4.42
C CYS A 160 2.44 -2.03 -5.43
N THR A 161 3.68 -1.55 -5.57
CA THR A 161 4.00 -0.36 -6.38
C THR A 161 4.28 -0.70 -7.85
N GLY A 162 4.69 -1.94 -8.14
CA GLY A 162 5.14 -2.39 -9.46
C GLY A 162 6.48 -1.83 -9.89
N SER A 163 7.27 -1.35 -8.94
CA SER A 163 8.61 -0.80 -9.20
C SER A 163 9.71 -1.86 -9.19
N ILE A 164 9.45 -3.06 -8.66
CA ILE A 164 10.41 -4.14 -8.50
C ILE A 164 10.11 -5.24 -9.51
N LYS A 165 11.06 -5.51 -10.42
CA LYS A 165 10.89 -6.54 -11.44
C LYS A 165 11.09 -7.96 -10.90
N GLY A 166 10.31 -8.91 -11.40
CA GLY A 166 10.49 -10.34 -11.11
C GLY A 166 10.06 -10.78 -9.72
N VAL A 167 9.19 -10.02 -9.06
CA VAL A 167 8.54 -10.38 -7.79
C VAL A 167 7.02 -10.43 -7.95
N ALA A 168 6.33 -11.03 -6.99
CA ALA A 168 4.87 -11.00 -6.93
C ALA A 168 4.37 -9.56 -6.70
N GLY A 169 3.14 -9.26 -7.12
CA GLY A 169 2.59 -7.91 -6.93
C GLY A 169 1.14 -7.73 -7.40
N LEU A 170 0.67 -6.47 -7.37
CA LEU A 170 -0.65 -6.03 -7.85
C LEU A 170 -0.68 -5.90 -9.37
#